data_b8470fadd3f325ddf56f9e101d84df19
#
_entry.id   b8470fadd3f325ddf56f9e101d84df19
#
_cell.length_a   1.000
_cell.length_b   1.000
_cell.length_c   1.000
_cell.angle_alpha   90.00
_cell.angle_beta   90.00
_cell.angle_gamma   90.00
#
_symmetry.space_group_name_H-M   'P 1'
#
loop_
_entity.id
_entity.type
_entity.pdbx_description
1 polymer ?
#
loop_
_entity_poly.entity_id
_entity_poly.type
_entity_poly.pdbx_seq_one_letter_code
_entity_poly.pdbx_strand_id
1 'polypeptide(L)'
;MSTAPTGGSGPSFPYPLVATDLDGTLLSPDDTVSTRTRDALTAATAAGAAHIIVTGRSVAWTRHVLDDLGYEGIAVCGQGAQVYHAGEHRLLTSVTLDRQLAGLALAKIEAEVGPLALAASRDGLDGDVLVGPGYVVQEGPLPAVPFTDVAELWAAPLTKMYIQHPGLSDDDLAAAAQQAAGDLVGVTMAGAGIVELLPLGLTKATGLSLAARRLGVKAADTIAFGDMPNDIPMFAWSAHGVAMANAHEDLKAVADEVTSSNEEDGIAAVLERLLP
;
A
#
# COMPACT_ATOMS: atom_id res chain seq x y z
N MET A 1 39.93 -37.17 -2.32
CA MET A 1 39.65 -36.05 -1.42
C MET A 1 39.39 -34.83 -2.27
N SER A 2 38.12 -34.55 -2.49
CA SER A 2 37.68 -33.41 -3.28
C SER A 2 37.31 -32.28 -2.30
N THR A 3 38.07 -31.20 -2.31
CA THR A 3 37.81 -30.02 -1.50
C THR A 3 36.68 -29.25 -2.19
N ALA A 4 35.49 -29.19 -1.59
CA ALA A 4 34.44 -28.30 -1.97
C ALA A 4 34.95 -26.83 -1.86
N PRO A 5 34.64 -25.94 -2.81
CA PRO A 5 34.95 -24.55 -2.68
C PRO A 5 34.11 -23.93 -1.56
N THR A 6 34.74 -23.43 -0.52
CA THR A 6 34.13 -22.53 0.47
C THR A 6 33.86 -21.22 -0.27
N GLY A 7 32.63 -21.06 -0.73
CA GLY A 7 32.13 -19.78 -1.23
C GLY A 7 32.15 -18.77 -0.08
N GLY A 8 33.14 -17.87 -0.07
CA GLY A 8 33.16 -16.74 0.81
C GLY A 8 31.95 -15.84 0.46
N SER A 9 30.98 -15.75 1.36
CA SER A 9 29.98 -14.70 1.30
C SER A 9 30.70 -13.38 1.56
N GLY A 10 30.89 -12.59 0.50
CA GLY A 10 31.20 -11.16 0.64
C GLY A 10 30.14 -10.47 1.49
N PRO A 11 30.39 -9.25 1.94
CA PRO A 11 29.39 -8.49 2.67
C PRO A 11 28.10 -8.43 1.84
N SER A 12 27.01 -8.93 2.40
CA SER A 12 25.66 -8.91 1.79
C SER A 12 24.85 -7.78 2.41
N PHE A 13 23.87 -7.26 1.67
CA PHE A 13 22.92 -6.30 2.21
C PHE A 13 22.22 -6.89 3.44
N PRO A 14 22.09 -6.14 4.57
CA PRO A 14 21.64 -6.71 5.84
C PRO A 14 20.18 -7.17 5.86
N TYR A 15 19.36 -6.65 4.96
CA TYR A 15 17.95 -7.00 4.84
C TYR A 15 17.67 -7.70 3.49
N PRO A 16 17.42 -9.01 3.49
CA PRO A 16 17.02 -9.76 2.29
C PRO A 16 15.79 -9.22 1.55
N LEU A 17 14.99 -8.36 2.21
CA LEU A 17 13.83 -7.71 1.59
C LEU A 17 13.77 -6.22 1.95
N VAL A 18 13.61 -5.41 0.92
CA VAL A 18 13.21 -3.99 1.01
C VAL A 18 11.75 -3.90 0.60
N ALA A 19 10.90 -3.41 1.48
CA ALA A 19 9.49 -3.11 1.20
C ALA A 19 9.29 -1.60 1.19
N THR A 20 8.74 -1.05 0.12
CA THR A 20 8.48 0.39 0.02
C THR A 20 7.01 0.64 -0.23
N ASP A 21 6.40 1.55 0.52
CA ASP A 21 5.19 2.21 0.02
C ASP A 21 5.51 3.00 -1.25
N LEU A 22 4.48 3.44 -1.94
CA LEU A 22 4.59 4.11 -3.23
C LEU A 22 4.42 5.62 -3.09
N ASP A 23 3.21 6.07 -2.76
CA ASP A 23 2.84 7.48 -2.68
C ASP A 23 3.43 8.14 -1.44
N GLY A 24 4.11 9.28 -1.60
CA GLY A 24 4.74 9.98 -0.47
C GLY A 24 5.95 9.25 0.11
N THR A 25 6.33 8.10 -0.43
CA THR A 25 7.47 7.28 0.02
C THR A 25 8.47 7.04 -1.11
N LEU A 26 8.11 6.21 -2.10
CA LEU A 26 8.97 5.93 -3.25
C LEU A 26 8.83 7.01 -4.34
N LEU A 27 7.61 7.51 -4.55
CA LEU A 27 7.30 8.53 -5.54
C LEU A 27 7.43 9.94 -4.98
N SER A 28 7.95 10.83 -5.80
CA SER A 28 7.80 12.29 -5.63
C SER A 28 6.39 12.73 -6.03
N PRO A 29 5.96 13.97 -5.72
CA PRO A 29 4.61 14.46 -6.03
C PRO A 29 4.24 14.45 -7.53
N ASP A 30 5.21 14.36 -8.42
CA ASP A 30 5.05 14.26 -9.87
C ASP A 30 5.00 12.81 -10.39
N ASP A 31 4.75 11.85 -9.50
CA ASP A 31 4.73 10.40 -9.80
C ASP A 31 6.08 9.84 -10.33
N THR A 32 7.20 10.50 -10.05
CA THR A 32 8.53 10.04 -10.47
C THR A 32 9.36 9.50 -9.31
N VAL A 33 10.37 8.69 -9.62
CA VAL A 33 11.41 8.26 -8.68
C VAL A 33 12.74 8.85 -9.12
N SER A 34 13.46 9.48 -8.21
CA SER A 34 14.76 10.08 -8.49
C SER A 34 15.78 9.03 -8.99
N THR A 35 16.76 9.48 -9.77
CA THR A 35 17.86 8.61 -10.20
C THR A 35 18.62 8.03 -9.02
N ARG A 36 18.85 8.82 -7.96
CA ARG A 36 19.55 8.37 -6.75
C ARG A 36 18.81 7.24 -6.04
N THR A 37 17.50 7.38 -5.86
CA THR A 37 16.68 6.33 -5.22
C THR A 37 16.62 5.06 -6.08
N ARG A 38 16.51 5.19 -7.42
CA ARG A 38 16.58 4.04 -8.34
C ARG A 38 17.93 3.32 -8.24
N ASP A 39 19.03 4.06 -8.24
CA ASP A 39 20.39 3.50 -8.15
C ASP A 39 20.60 2.79 -6.81
N ALA A 40 20.15 3.37 -5.70
CA ALA A 40 20.25 2.76 -4.38
C ALA A 40 19.45 1.44 -4.27
N LEU A 41 18.21 1.41 -4.79
CA LEU A 41 17.40 0.18 -4.87
C LEU A 41 18.05 -0.88 -5.76
N THR A 42 18.60 -0.46 -6.90
CA THR A 42 19.34 -1.35 -7.82
C THR A 42 20.57 -1.93 -7.13
N ALA A 43 21.33 -1.11 -6.40
CA ALA A 43 22.50 -1.57 -5.67
C ALA A 43 22.13 -2.55 -4.53
N ALA A 44 21.06 -2.27 -3.78
CA ALA A 44 20.56 -3.19 -2.75
C ALA A 44 20.12 -4.53 -3.37
N THR A 45 19.44 -4.48 -4.51
CA THR A 45 19.04 -5.69 -5.25
C THR A 45 20.25 -6.47 -5.77
N ALA A 46 21.25 -5.79 -6.31
CA ALA A 46 22.51 -6.42 -6.73
C ALA A 46 23.29 -7.03 -5.56
N ALA A 47 23.13 -6.48 -4.35
CA ALA A 47 23.70 -7.03 -3.10
C ALA A 47 22.84 -8.16 -2.49
N GLY A 48 21.78 -8.60 -3.18
CA GLY A 48 20.96 -9.78 -2.85
C GLY A 48 19.62 -9.51 -2.18
N ALA A 49 19.21 -8.26 -2.00
CA ALA A 49 17.88 -7.94 -1.50
C ALA A 49 16.81 -8.11 -2.58
N ALA A 50 15.64 -8.62 -2.22
CA ALA A 50 14.44 -8.45 -3.04
C ALA A 50 13.82 -7.07 -2.76
N HIS A 51 13.08 -6.52 -3.73
CA HIS A 51 12.29 -5.32 -3.53
C HIS A 51 10.82 -5.63 -3.78
N ILE A 52 9.93 -5.25 -2.85
CA ILE A 52 8.49 -5.33 -2.98
C ILE A 52 7.90 -3.93 -2.80
N ILE A 53 7.12 -3.49 -3.79
CA ILE A 53 6.30 -2.27 -3.70
C ILE A 53 4.98 -2.64 -3.01
N VAL A 54 4.56 -1.85 -2.00
CA VAL A 54 3.37 -2.11 -1.18
C VAL A 54 2.51 -0.85 -1.14
N THR A 55 1.42 -0.82 -1.89
CA THR A 55 0.64 0.40 -2.10
C THR A 55 -0.85 0.23 -1.79
N GLY A 56 -1.49 1.35 -1.44
CA GLY A 56 -2.94 1.48 -1.39
C GLY A 56 -3.59 1.50 -2.78
N ARG A 57 -2.89 1.92 -3.83
CA ARG A 57 -3.41 1.92 -5.21
C ARG A 57 -3.81 0.50 -5.64
N SER A 58 -4.90 0.36 -6.40
CA SER A 58 -5.22 -0.93 -7.07
C SER A 58 -4.18 -1.27 -8.14
N VAL A 59 -4.15 -2.52 -8.60
CA VAL A 59 -3.25 -2.93 -9.69
C VAL A 59 -3.46 -2.06 -10.92
N ALA A 60 -4.70 -1.79 -11.31
CA ALA A 60 -5.03 -0.94 -12.46
C ALA A 60 -4.41 0.46 -12.35
N TRP A 61 -4.35 1.03 -11.15
CA TRP A 61 -3.76 2.34 -10.87
C TRP A 61 -2.24 2.32 -10.69
N THR A 62 -1.67 1.15 -10.45
CA THR A 62 -0.23 1.02 -10.19
C THR A 62 0.55 0.63 -11.44
N ARG A 63 -0.07 -0.09 -12.38
CA ARG A 63 0.65 -0.68 -13.55
C ARG A 63 1.49 0.32 -14.32
N HIS A 64 0.94 1.48 -14.69
CA HIS A 64 1.70 2.48 -15.46
C HIS A 64 2.95 2.95 -14.72
N VAL A 65 2.87 3.13 -13.39
CA VAL A 65 4.03 3.47 -12.55
C VAL A 65 5.06 2.35 -12.56
N LEU A 66 4.62 1.10 -12.42
CA LEU A 66 5.54 -0.06 -12.46
C LEU A 66 6.22 -0.20 -13.82
N ASP A 67 5.48 0.05 -14.90
CA ASP A 67 6.01 0.02 -16.27
C ASP A 67 7.04 1.15 -16.47
N ASP A 68 6.77 2.37 -16.03
CA ASP A 68 7.70 3.52 -16.09
C ASP A 68 8.95 3.31 -15.24
N LEU A 69 8.82 2.55 -14.15
CA LEU A 69 9.95 2.14 -13.31
C LEU A 69 10.76 0.99 -13.92
N GLY A 70 10.24 0.27 -14.93
CA GLY A 70 10.80 -1.00 -15.40
C GLY A 70 10.76 -2.09 -14.31
N TYR A 71 9.76 -2.02 -13.41
CA TYR A 71 9.65 -2.93 -12.28
C TYR A 71 9.00 -4.25 -12.71
N GLU A 72 9.72 -5.35 -12.55
CA GLU A 72 9.27 -6.70 -12.92
C GLU A 72 8.93 -7.59 -11.70
N GLY A 73 9.10 -7.06 -10.49
CA GLY A 73 8.92 -7.80 -9.24
C GLY A 73 7.47 -8.04 -8.83
N ILE A 74 7.30 -8.44 -7.58
CA ILE A 74 5.98 -8.59 -6.97
C ILE A 74 5.57 -7.26 -6.31
N ALA A 75 4.40 -6.76 -6.66
CA ALA A 75 3.76 -5.62 -6.01
C ALA A 75 2.56 -6.08 -5.17
N VAL A 76 2.39 -5.47 -4.02
CA VAL A 76 1.22 -5.60 -3.15
C VAL A 76 0.38 -4.35 -3.33
N CYS A 77 -0.81 -4.52 -3.87
CA CYS A 77 -1.72 -3.43 -4.23
C CYS A 77 -3.01 -3.49 -3.41
N GLY A 78 -3.79 -2.40 -3.43
CA GLY A 78 -5.10 -2.33 -2.79
C GLY A 78 -5.04 -2.58 -1.28
N GLN A 79 -4.06 -2.00 -0.57
CA GLN A 79 -3.85 -2.21 0.88
C GLN A 79 -3.59 -3.68 1.27
N GLY A 80 -3.08 -4.48 0.34
CA GLY A 80 -2.86 -5.92 0.56
C GLY A 80 -3.91 -6.83 -0.08
N ALA A 81 -4.96 -6.28 -0.67
CA ALA A 81 -6.02 -7.05 -1.34
C ALA A 81 -5.49 -7.81 -2.56
N GLN A 82 -4.55 -7.23 -3.29
CA GLN A 82 -4.03 -7.79 -4.53
C GLN A 82 -2.52 -7.99 -4.43
N VAL A 83 -2.05 -9.21 -4.75
CA VAL A 83 -0.64 -9.51 -4.96
C VAL A 83 -0.45 -9.71 -6.46
N TYR A 84 0.38 -8.89 -7.06
CA TYR A 84 0.56 -8.79 -8.50
C TYR A 84 2.02 -9.02 -8.89
N HIS A 85 2.26 -9.82 -9.93
CA HIS A 85 3.58 -9.99 -10.54
C HIS A 85 3.67 -9.10 -11.78
N ALA A 86 4.47 -8.05 -11.69
CA ALA A 86 4.55 -7.04 -12.74
C ALA A 86 5.10 -7.62 -14.06
N GLY A 87 6.23 -8.30 -14.03
CA GLY A 87 6.85 -8.88 -15.22
C GLY A 87 6.02 -9.99 -15.91
N GLU A 88 5.11 -10.66 -15.17
CA GLU A 88 4.20 -11.67 -15.73
C GLU A 88 2.81 -11.10 -16.06
N HIS A 89 2.54 -9.84 -15.74
CA HIS A 89 1.22 -9.21 -15.84
C HIS A 89 0.09 -10.06 -15.24
N ARG A 90 0.32 -10.62 -14.04
CA ARG A 90 -0.56 -11.60 -13.45
C ARG A 90 -0.90 -11.32 -11.99
N LEU A 91 -2.19 -11.32 -11.66
CA LEU A 91 -2.65 -11.38 -10.28
C LEU A 91 -2.32 -12.76 -9.69
N LEU A 92 -1.55 -12.77 -8.60
CA LEU A 92 -1.19 -13.97 -7.84
C LEU A 92 -2.23 -14.27 -6.76
N THR A 93 -2.86 -13.23 -6.23
CA THR A 93 -3.89 -13.30 -5.20
C THR A 93 -4.79 -12.08 -5.31
N SER A 94 -6.09 -12.25 -5.09
CA SER A 94 -7.04 -11.17 -4.88
C SER A 94 -7.98 -11.51 -3.74
N VAL A 95 -8.23 -10.54 -2.86
CA VAL A 95 -9.18 -10.60 -1.75
C VAL A 95 -10.22 -9.51 -1.94
N THR A 96 -11.49 -9.88 -1.95
CA THR A 96 -12.59 -8.95 -2.19
C THR A 96 -13.35 -8.67 -0.91
N LEU A 97 -13.92 -7.47 -0.85
CA LEU A 97 -14.77 -7.03 0.24
C LEU A 97 -16.09 -7.81 0.22
N ASP A 98 -16.49 -8.35 1.38
CA ASP A 98 -17.80 -8.97 1.50
C ASP A 98 -18.89 -7.89 1.40
N ARG A 99 -19.74 -7.99 0.35
CA ARG A 99 -20.77 -6.99 0.06
C ARG A 99 -21.84 -6.86 1.13
N GLN A 100 -22.14 -7.93 1.88
CA GLN A 100 -23.14 -7.89 2.95
C GLN A 100 -22.58 -7.19 4.19
N LEU A 101 -21.35 -7.54 4.56
CA LEU A 101 -20.65 -6.88 5.67
C LEU A 101 -20.40 -5.40 5.35
N ALA A 102 -19.96 -5.09 4.13
CA ALA A 102 -19.73 -3.71 3.69
C ALA A 102 -21.03 -2.89 3.67
N GLY A 103 -22.13 -3.45 3.17
CA GLY A 103 -23.43 -2.77 3.20
C GLY A 103 -23.92 -2.51 4.63
N LEU A 104 -23.73 -3.47 5.53
CA LEU A 104 -24.07 -3.29 6.96
C LEU A 104 -23.15 -2.25 7.63
N ALA A 105 -21.86 -2.27 7.30
CA ALA A 105 -20.90 -1.27 7.80
C ALA A 105 -21.29 0.14 7.39
N LEU A 106 -21.59 0.35 6.10
CA LEU A 106 -22.06 1.65 5.60
C LEU A 106 -23.31 2.13 6.38
N ALA A 107 -24.31 1.27 6.52
CA ALA A 107 -25.53 1.63 7.23
C ALA A 107 -25.28 2.02 8.71
N LYS A 108 -24.34 1.33 9.39
CA LYS A 108 -23.95 1.68 10.76
C LYS A 108 -23.20 3.02 10.81
N ILE A 109 -22.26 3.26 9.88
CA ILE A 109 -21.50 4.51 9.83
C ILE A 109 -22.44 5.69 9.52
N GLU A 110 -23.32 5.55 8.51
CA GLU A 110 -24.30 6.59 8.16
C GLU A 110 -25.31 6.88 9.30
N ALA A 111 -25.64 5.87 10.09
CA ALA A 111 -26.50 6.08 11.29
C ALA A 111 -25.80 6.94 12.36
N GLU A 112 -24.48 6.92 12.43
CA GLU A 112 -23.66 7.68 13.38
C GLU A 112 -23.36 9.09 12.87
N VAL A 113 -22.90 9.21 11.61
CA VAL A 113 -22.36 10.48 11.09
C VAL A 113 -23.26 11.17 10.05
N GLY A 114 -24.31 10.50 9.55
CA GLY A 114 -25.13 10.99 8.44
C GLY A 114 -24.67 10.47 7.08
N PRO A 115 -25.28 10.99 5.98
CA PRO A 115 -25.01 10.50 4.63
C PRO A 115 -23.56 10.61 4.21
N LEU A 116 -23.05 9.56 3.57
CA LEU A 116 -21.68 9.47 3.07
C LEU A 116 -21.63 9.65 1.54
N ALA A 117 -20.58 10.29 1.06
CA ALA A 117 -20.18 10.20 -0.33
C ALA A 117 -19.29 8.96 -0.51
N LEU A 118 -19.57 8.15 -1.55
CA LEU A 118 -19.02 6.83 -1.73
C LEU A 118 -18.23 6.72 -3.03
N ALA A 119 -17.11 6.01 -2.98
CA ALA A 119 -16.44 5.47 -4.15
C ALA A 119 -15.99 4.02 -3.87
N ALA A 120 -15.59 3.26 -4.90
CA ALA A 120 -15.14 1.89 -4.72
C ALA A 120 -14.18 1.47 -5.83
N SER A 121 -13.21 0.60 -5.51
CA SER A 121 -12.35 -0.06 -6.49
C SER A 121 -12.91 -1.43 -6.83
N ARG A 122 -13.20 -1.67 -8.11
CA ARG A 122 -13.52 -3.02 -8.62
C ARG A 122 -12.26 -3.89 -8.60
N ASP A 123 -12.50 -5.18 -8.38
CA ASP A 123 -11.46 -6.17 -8.47
C ASP A 123 -11.05 -6.45 -9.92
N GLY A 124 -9.81 -6.90 -10.10
CA GLY A 124 -9.23 -7.31 -11.38
C GLY A 124 -8.02 -6.49 -11.78
N LEU A 125 -7.38 -6.92 -12.88
CA LEU A 125 -6.22 -6.20 -13.47
C LEU A 125 -6.61 -4.84 -14.04
N ASP A 126 -7.84 -4.72 -14.52
CA ASP A 126 -8.39 -3.52 -15.15
C ASP A 126 -9.61 -2.97 -14.36
N GLY A 127 -9.60 -3.21 -13.03
CA GLY A 127 -10.70 -2.79 -12.17
C GLY A 127 -10.86 -1.27 -12.12
N ASP A 128 -12.06 -0.79 -12.50
CA ASP A 128 -12.42 0.62 -12.47
C ASP A 128 -12.56 1.15 -11.05
N VAL A 129 -12.48 2.47 -10.91
CA VAL A 129 -12.93 3.18 -9.72
C VAL A 129 -14.32 3.73 -9.97
N LEU A 130 -15.29 3.24 -9.22
CA LEU A 130 -16.65 3.73 -9.19
C LEU A 130 -16.74 4.96 -8.30
N VAL A 131 -17.42 6.00 -8.76
CA VAL A 131 -17.57 7.25 -8.01
C VAL A 131 -19.03 7.66 -7.94
N GLY A 132 -19.54 7.77 -6.73
CA GLY A 132 -20.89 8.18 -6.43
C GLY A 132 -21.07 9.69 -6.31
N PRO A 133 -22.33 10.14 -6.19
CA PRO A 133 -22.65 11.55 -6.00
C PRO A 133 -21.94 12.14 -4.78
N GLY A 134 -21.37 13.33 -4.95
CA GLY A 134 -20.72 14.08 -3.86
C GLY A 134 -19.32 13.62 -3.47
N TYR A 135 -18.84 12.47 -3.95
CA TYR A 135 -17.47 12.05 -3.72
C TYR A 135 -16.50 12.88 -4.57
N VAL A 136 -15.51 13.47 -3.94
CA VAL A 136 -14.47 14.27 -4.59
C VAL A 136 -13.27 13.38 -4.87
N VAL A 137 -13.06 13.08 -6.15
CA VAL A 137 -11.88 12.31 -6.60
C VAL A 137 -10.68 13.23 -6.63
N GLN A 138 -9.57 12.81 -6.04
CA GLN A 138 -8.29 13.45 -6.34
C GLN A 138 -7.89 13.09 -7.78
N GLU A 139 -7.28 14.04 -8.48
CA GLU A 139 -6.84 13.82 -9.87
C GLU A 139 -5.92 12.60 -9.96
N GLY A 140 -6.23 11.69 -10.87
CA GLY A 140 -5.50 10.45 -11.04
C GLY A 140 -5.58 9.95 -12.48
N PRO A 141 -4.71 9.00 -12.87
CA PRO A 141 -4.54 8.58 -14.27
C PRO A 141 -5.69 7.72 -14.83
N LEU A 142 -6.55 7.18 -13.97
CA LEU A 142 -7.66 6.33 -14.42
C LEU A 142 -8.99 7.08 -14.44
N PRO A 143 -9.82 6.86 -15.47
CA PRO A 143 -11.14 7.43 -15.52
C PRO A 143 -12.02 6.86 -14.41
N ALA A 144 -12.62 7.74 -13.63
CA ALA A 144 -13.67 7.38 -12.71
C ALA A 144 -14.95 7.02 -13.46
N VAL A 145 -15.58 5.92 -13.10
CA VAL A 145 -16.88 5.52 -13.64
C VAL A 145 -17.97 6.00 -12.69
N PRO A 146 -18.80 6.98 -13.09
CA PRO A 146 -19.85 7.48 -12.23
C PRO A 146 -20.96 6.44 -12.04
N PHE A 147 -21.49 6.34 -10.83
CA PHE A 147 -22.72 5.61 -10.53
C PHE A 147 -23.73 6.51 -9.83
N THR A 148 -25.01 6.20 -9.96
CA THR A 148 -26.11 6.94 -9.33
C THR A 148 -26.94 6.07 -8.40
N ASP A 149 -26.97 4.76 -8.62
CA ASP A 149 -27.63 3.77 -7.77
C ASP A 149 -26.57 2.96 -7.01
N VAL A 150 -26.68 2.96 -5.67
CA VAL A 150 -25.80 2.17 -4.79
C VAL A 150 -25.81 0.67 -5.17
N ALA A 151 -26.87 0.15 -5.79
CA ALA A 151 -26.92 -1.21 -6.32
C ALA A 151 -25.83 -1.48 -7.37
N GLU A 152 -25.38 -0.46 -8.11
CA GLU A 152 -24.32 -0.58 -9.11
C GLU A 152 -22.96 -0.91 -8.50
N LEU A 153 -22.70 -0.47 -7.24
CA LEU A 153 -21.49 -0.86 -6.50
C LEU A 153 -21.37 -2.37 -6.34
N TRP A 154 -22.50 -3.04 -6.17
CA TRP A 154 -22.52 -4.47 -5.86
C TRP A 154 -22.64 -5.37 -7.08
N ALA A 155 -22.63 -4.78 -8.29
CA ALA A 155 -22.74 -5.54 -9.55
C ALA A 155 -21.51 -6.42 -9.84
N ALA A 156 -20.34 -6.05 -9.30
CA ALA A 156 -19.08 -6.78 -9.44
C ALA A 156 -18.33 -6.84 -8.09
N PRO A 157 -17.37 -7.76 -7.92
CA PRO A 157 -16.53 -7.79 -6.73
C PRO A 157 -15.73 -6.50 -6.56
N LEU A 158 -15.64 -6.02 -5.30
CA LEU A 158 -14.87 -4.85 -4.91
C LEU A 158 -13.67 -5.27 -4.06
N THR A 159 -12.55 -4.63 -4.23
CA THR A 159 -11.40 -4.80 -3.33
C THR A 159 -11.50 -3.91 -2.11
N LYS A 160 -12.08 -2.70 -2.27
CA LYS A 160 -12.29 -1.73 -1.20
C LYS A 160 -13.33 -0.68 -1.57
N MET A 161 -13.80 0.05 -0.56
CA MET A 161 -14.63 1.23 -0.71
C MET A 161 -13.93 2.44 -0.11
N TYR A 162 -14.32 3.62 -0.57
CA TYR A 162 -13.88 4.91 -0.05
C TYR A 162 -15.09 5.67 0.46
N ILE A 163 -14.93 6.36 1.57
CA ILE A 163 -15.97 7.18 2.18
C ILE A 163 -15.47 8.59 2.41
N GLN A 164 -16.34 9.57 2.18
CA GLN A 164 -16.11 10.98 2.53
C GLN A 164 -17.36 11.55 3.21
N HIS A 165 -17.14 12.53 4.07
CA HIS A 165 -18.22 13.26 4.73
C HIS A 165 -17.93 14.77 4.67
N PRO A 166 -18.90 15.62 4.25
CA PRO A 166 -18.64 17.04 3.98
C PRO A 166 -18.35 17.88 5.25
N GLY A 167 -18.67 17.36 6.43
CA GLY A 167 -18.56 18.10 7.69
C GLY A 167 -17.60 17.48 8.71
N LEU A 168 -16.89 16.39 8.37
CA LEU A 168 -15.90 15.75 9.25
C LEU A 168 -14.51 15.80 8.60
N SER A 169 -13.47 15.89 9.44
CA SER A 169 -12.11 15.61 9.02
C SER A 169 -11.94 14.11 8.70
N ASP A 170 -10.89 13.74 7.98
CA ASP A 170 -10.57 12.34 7.68
C ASP A 170 -10.33 11.54 8.97
N ASP A 171 -9.63 12.14 9.94
CA ASP A 171 -9.38 11.53 11.26
C ASP A 171 -10.67 11.25 12.01
N ASP A 172 -11.58 12.25 12.08
CA ASP A 172 -12.86 12.10 12.77
C ASP A 172 -13.75 11.08 12.06
N LEU A 173 -13.77 11.08 10.73
CA LEU A 173 -14.51 10.12 9.92
C LEU A 173 -13.97 8.69 10.09
N ALA A 174 -12.65 8.52 10.04
CA ALA A 174 -12.01 7.22 10.25
C ALA A 174 -12.26 6.70 11.66
N ALA A 175 -12.18 7.54 12.69
CA ALA A 175 -12.48 7.18 14.08
C ALA A 175 -13.93 6.77 14.26
N ALA A 176 -14.89 7.54 13.71
CA ALA A 176 -16.32 7.22 13.76
C ALA A 176 -16.63 5.90 13.01
N ALA A 177 -16.06 5.72 11.82
CA ALA A 177 -16.21 4.49 11.03
C ALA A 177 -15.64 3.27 11.76
N GLN A 178 -14.46 3.40 12.37
CA GLN A 178 -13.85 2.34 13.18
C GLN A 178 -14.70 1.98 14.38
N GLN A 179 -15.27 2.97 15.08
CA GLN A 179 -16.14 2.74 16.22
C GLN A 179 -17.46 2.09 15.81
N ALA A 180 -18.07 2.52 14.71
CA ALA A 180 -19.38 2.04 14.28
C ALA A 180 -19.33 0.66 13.62
N ALA A 181 -18.27 0.36 12.85
CA ALA A 181 -18.21 -0.78 11.94
C ALA A 181 -16.87 -1.54 11.89
N GLY A 182 -15.93 -1.25 12.79
CA GLY A 182 -14.61 -1.90 12.80
C GLY A 182 -14.64 -3.40 13.15
N ASP A 183 -15.78 -3.93 13.55
CA ASP A 183 -16.04 -5.37 13.73
C ASP A 183 -16.50 -6.07 12.43
N LEU A 184 -16.85 -5.32 11.39
CA LEU A 184 -17.35 -5.79 10.10
C LEU A 184 -16.34 -5.62 8.97
N VAL A 185 -15.61 -4.50 8.99
CA VAL A 185 -14.65 -4.08 7.96
C VAL A 185 -13.40 -3.48 8.60
N GLY A 186 -12.28 -3.53 7.89
CA GLY A 186 -11.11 -2.72 8.24
C GLY A 186 -11.35 -1.26 7.84
N VAL A 187 -10.89 -0.32 8.67
CA VAL A 187 -10.90 1.11 8.39
C VAL A 187 -9.47 1.64 8.40
N THR A 188 -9.08 2.42 7.40
CA THR A 188 -7.76 3.03 7.36
C THR A 188 -7.77 4.36 6.61
N MET A 189 -6.73 5.17 6.81
CA MET A 189 -6.44 6.36 6.02
C MET A 189 -5.23 6.09 5.12
N ALA A 190 -5.37 6.44 3.84
CA ALA A 190 -4.33 6.22 2.82
C ALA A 190 -3.81 7.54 2.20
N GLY A 191 -4.26 8.67 2.70
CA GLY A 191 -3.90 10.00 2.23
C GLY A 191 -4.99 11.02 2.61
N ALA A 192 -4.76 12.29 2.33
CA ALA A 192 -5.74 13.34 2.57
C ALA A 192 -7.01 13.11 1.71
N GLY A 193 -8.18 13.13 2.33
CA GLY A 193 -9.46 12.86 1.68
C GLY A 193 -9.70 11.38 1.34
N ILE A 194 -8.89 10.45 1.86
CA ILE A 194 -8.97 9.02 1.52
C ILE A 194 -9.16 8.19 2.80
N VAL A 195 -10.41 8.01 3.21
CA VAL A 195 -10.79 7.03 4.24
C VAL A 195 -11.34 5.79 3.54
N GLU A 196 -10.78 4.63 3.85
CA GLU A 196 -11.03 3.37 3.16
C GLU A 196 -11.69 2.33 4.06
N LEU A 197 -12.64 1.58 3.48
CA LEU A 197 -13.22 0.37 4.07
C LEU A 197 -12.67 -0.85 3.33
N LEU A 198 -12.08 -1.77 4.06
CA LEU A 198 -11.34 -2.92 3.58
C LEU A 198 -11.95 -4.23 4.09
N PRO A 199 -11.66 -5.38 3.48
CA PRO A 199 -11.90 -6.67 4.12
C PRO A 199 -11.32 -6.70 5.54
N LEU A 200 -12.07 -7.23 6.50
CA LEU A 200 -11.65 -7.28 7.89
C LEU A 200 -10.31 -8.02 8.06
N GLY A 201 -9.35 -7.39 8.74
CA GLY A 201 -8.01 -7.93 8.97
C GLY A 201 -7.07 -7.81 7.76
N LEU A 202 -7.52 -7.22 6.65
CA LEU A 202 -6.66 -6.92 5.51
C LEU A 202 -5.84 -5.65 5.79
N THR A 203 -4.54 -5.74 5.57
CA THR A 203 -3.59 -4.62 5.72
C THR A 203 -2.44 -4.77 4.72
N LYS A 204 -1.65 -3.73 4.52
CA LYS A 204 -0.39 -3.80 3.76
C LYS A 204 0.50 -4.96 4.26
N ALA A 205 0.56 -5.20 5.57
CA ALA A 205 1.32 -6.30 6.16
C ALA A 205 0.84 -7.69 5.75
N THR A 206 -0.47 -7.91 5.66
CA THR A 206 -1.00 -9.22 5.25
C THR A 206 -0.64 -9.53 3.80
N GLY A 207 -0.76 -8.56 2.90
CA GLY A 207 -0.33 -8.68 1.51
C GLY A 207 1.19 -8.87 1.38
N LEU A 208 1.98 -8.07 2.11
CA LEU A 208 3.45 -8.18 2.15
C LEU A 208 3.90 -9.56 2.65
N SER A 209 3.28 -10.07 3.72
CA SER A 209 3.57 -11.41 4.24
C SER A 209 3.31 -12.52 3.20
N LEU A 210 2.24 -12.40 2.40
CA LEU A 210 1.95 -13.34 1.31
C LEU A 210 3.00 -13.25 0.19
N ALA A 211 3.41 -12.03 -0.18
CA ALA A 211 4.42 -11.79 -1.21
C ALA A 211 5.81 -12.29 -0.75
N ALA A 212 6.23 -11.93 0.48
CA ALA A 212 7.50 -12.33 1.06
C ALA A 212 7.67 -13.85 1.16
N ARG A 213 6.60 -14.59 1.54
CA ARG A 213 6.61 -16.07 1.54
C ARG A 213 6.91 -16.67 0.17
N ARG A 214 6.44 -16.04 -0.92
CA ARG A 214 6.73 -16.51 -2.28
C ARG A 214 8.21 -16.36 -2.64
N LEU A 215 8.88 -15.37 -2.04
CA LEU A 215 10.32 -15.13 -2.18
C LEU A 215 11.15 -15.89 -1.16
N GLY A 216 10.53 -16.60 -0.20
CA GLY A 216 11.22 -17.30 0.87
C GLY A 216 11.81 -16.38 1.94
N VAL A 217 11.39 -15.12 2.02
CA VAL A 217 11.87 -14.11 2.98
C VAL A 217 10.93 -13.99 4.17
N LYS A 218 11.47 -13.70 5.35
CA LYS A 218 10.73 -13.57 6.60
C LYS A 218 10.59 -12.10 7.02
N ALA A 219 9.67 -11.85 7.93
CA ALA A 219 9.50 -10.56 8.58
C ALA A 219 10.80 -10.02 9.21
N ALA A 220 11.53 -10.90 9.92
CA ALA A 220 12.80 -10.56 10.58
C ALA A 220 13.94 -10.19 9.61
N ASP A 221 13.75 -10.38 8.32
CA ASP A 221 14.73 -10.13 7.26
C ASP A 221 14.30 -8.92 6.39
N THR A 222 13.33 -8.10 6.84
CA THR A 222 12.69 -7.05 6.05
C THR A 222 12.94 -5.66 6.64
N ILE A 223 13.35 -4.71 5.81
CA ILE A 223 13.27 -3.28 6.07
C ILE A 223 12.09 -2.71 5.29
N ALA A 224 11.28 -1.84 5.92
CA ALA A 224 10.10 -1.24 5.31
C ALA A 224 10.15 0.28 5.37
N PHE A 225 9.67 0.95 4.33
CA PHE A 225 9.57 2.41 4.21
C PHE A 225 8.12 2.81 3.99
N GLY A 226 7.67 3.88 4.64
CA GLY A 226 6.29 4.36 4.56
C GLY A 226 6.13 5.79 5.05
N ASP A 227 4.94 6.38 4.84
CA ASP A 227 4.63 7.74 5.24
C ASP A 227 3.23 7.92 5.88
N MET A 228 2.30 6.97 5.76
CA MET A 228 0.93 7.10 6.24
C MET A 228 0.55 6.05 7.30
N PRO A 229 -0.53 6.28 8.09
CA PRO A 229 -0.98 5.33 9.11
C PRO A 229 -1.28 3.91 8.61
N ASN A 230 -1.64 3.73 7.33
CA ASN A 230 -1.80 2.41 6.70
C ASN A 230 -0.51 1.60 6.60
N ASP A 231 0.67 2.22 6.84
CA ASP A 231 1.98 1.56 6.91
C ASP A 231 2.32 1.02 8.31
N ILE A 232 1.61 1.45 9.35
CA ILE A 232 1.85 0.99 10.73
C ILE A 232 1.85 -0.55 10.82
N PRO A 233 0.87 -1.28 10.24
CA PRO A 233 0.93 -2.73 10.24
C PRO A 233 2.15 -3.31 9.51
N MET A 234 2.62 -2.65 8.43
CA MET A 234 3.81 -3.07 7.68
C MET A 234 5.08 -2.89 8.54
N PHE A 235 5.21 -1.79 9.27
CA PHE A 235 6.32 -1.56 10.20
C PHE A 235 6.30 -2.59 11.34
N ALA A 236 5.15 -2.82 11.96
CA ALA A 236 5.00 -3.81 13.02
C ALA A 236 5.32 -5.25 12.56
N TRP A 237 5.15 -5.56 11.27
CA TRP A 237 5.48 -6.85 10.70
C TRP A 237 6.98 -6.96 10.35
N SER A 238 7.63 -5.86 9.95
CA SER A 238 9.03 -5.85 9.47
C SER A 238 10.02 -5.87 10.63
N ALA A 239 11.29 -6.15 10.33
CA ALA A 239 12.38 -6.06 11.31
C ALA A 239 12.79 -4.61 11.59
N HIS A 240 12.60 -3.71 10.62
CA HIS A 240 12.97 -2.31 10.73
C HIS A 240 12.02 -1.45 9.90
N GLY A 241 11.32 -0.55 10.55
CA GLY A 241 10.39 0.40 9.92
C GLY A 241 11.01 1.80 9.86
N VAL A 242 11.09 2.36 8.66
CA VAL A 242 11.66 3.69 8.39
C VAL A 242 10.55 4.62 7.92
N ALA A 243 10.22 5.61 8.71
CA ALA A 243 9.27 6.66 8.32
C ALA A 243 9.99 7.75 7.51
N MET A 244 9.31 8.24 6.46
CA MET A 244 9.79 9.42 5.72
C MET A 244 9.63 10.68 6.56
N ALA A 245 10.44 11.74 6.31
CA ALA A 245 10.30 13.01 7.04
C ALA A 245 8.93 13.67 6.83
N ASN A 246 8.33 13.46 5.65
CA ASN A 246 6.97 13.92 5.34
C ASN A 246 5.87 13.03 5.93
N ALA A 247 6.21 11.96 6.66
CA ALA A 247 5.24 11.01 7.18
C ALA A 247 4.30 11.62 8.23
N HIS A 248 3.13 11.01 8.36
CA HIS A 248 2.16 11.29 9.41
C HIS A 248 2.77 11.02 10.80
N GLU A 249 2.43 11.85 11.79
CA GLU A 249 3.01 11.78 13.15
C GLU A 249 2.77 10.41 13.82
N ASP A 250 1.61 9.79 13.58
CA ASP A 250 1.30 8.45 14.13
C ASP A 250 2.26 7.37 13.60
N LEU A 251 2.68 7.46 12.33
CA LEU A 251 3.66 6.54 11.78
C LEU A 251 5.05 6.82 12.33
N LYS A 252 5.46 8.08 12.41
CA LYS A 252 6.75 8.48 13.02
C LYS A 252 6.87 8.00 14.46
N ALA A 253 5.77 8.02 15.21
CA ALA A 253 5.74 7.62 16.62
C ALA A 253 6.05 6.12 16.83
N VAL A 254 5.84 5.27 15.81
CA VAL A 254 6.07 3.82 15.88
C VAL A 254 7.23 3.34 15.00
N ALA A 255 7.88 4.24 14.26
CA ALA A 255 9.01 3.93 13.42
C ALA A 255 10.29 3.68 14.24
N ASP A 256 11.14 2.77 13.77
CA ASP A 256 12.48 2.56 14.34
C ASP A 256 13.44 3.68 13.94
N GLU A 257 13.20 4.30 12.77
CA GLU A 257 14.00 5.39 12.23
C GLU A 257 13.13 6.38 11.45
N VAL A 258 13.52 7.66 11.46
CA VAL A 258 12.96 8.69 10.56
C VAL A 258 14.08 9.15 9.63
N THR A 259 13.84 9.07 8.32
CA THR A 259 14.78 9.52 7.28
C THR A 259 14.37 10.87 6.66
N SER A 260 15.06 11.32 5.61
CA SER A 260 14.66 12.50 4.81
C SER A 260 13.31 12.28 4.12
N SER A 261 12.74 13.31 3.53
CA SER A 261 11.49 13.20 2.76
C SER A 261 11.68 12.40 1.48
N ASN A 262 10.57 12.02 0.85
CA ASN A 262 10.57 11.39 -0.47
C ASN A 262 11.20 12.30 -1.54
N GLU A 263 11.02 13.62 -1.45
CA GLU A 263 11.63 14.61 -2.34
C GLU A 263 13.14 14.81 -2.08
N GLU A 264 13.64 14.40 -0.92
CA GLU A 264 15.03 14.49 -0.50
C GLU A 264 15.76 13.15 -0.48
N ASP A 265 15.25 12.18 -1.25
CA ASP A 265 15.86 10.84 -1.40
C ASP A 265 16.00 10.03 -0.09
N GLY A 266 15.03 10.11 0.80
CA GLY A 266 15.11 9.47 2.12
C GLY A 266 15.35 7.96 2.06
N ILE A 267 14.77 7.24 1.08
CA ILE A 267 15.04 5.81 0.87
C ILE A 267 16.51 5.61 0.50
N ALA A 268 17.03 6.37 -0.47
CA ALA A 268 18.42 6.24 -0.89
C ALA A 268 19.40 6.50 0.27
N ALA A 269 19.16 7.53 1.07
CA ALA A 269 20.01 7.86 2.21
C ALA A 269 20.17 6.70 3.19
N VAL A 270 19.10 5.94 3.43
CA VAL A 270 19.14 4.75 4.30
C VAL A 270 19.83 3.57 3.59
N LEU A 271 19.45 3.28 2.35
CA LEU A 271 19.99 2.13 1.62
C LEU A 271 21.49 2.28 1.37
N GLU A 272 21.97 3.46 0.96
CA GLU A 272 23.40 3.77 0.73
C GLU A 272 24.25 3.51 1.98
N ARG A 273 23.72 3.83 3.17
CA ARG A 273 24.41 3.57 4.45
C ARG A 273 24.50 2.08 4.77
N LEU A 274 23.56 1.28 4.28
CA LEU A 274 23.46 -0.15 4.52
C LEU A 274 24.17 -1.00 3.47
N LEU A 275 24.54 -0.41 2.34
CA LEU A 275 25.30 -1.09 1.29
C LEU A 275 26.71 -1.45 1.80
N PRO A 276 27.25 -2.60 1.36
CA PRO A 276 28.57 -3.11 1.78
C PRO A 276 29.73 -2.26 1.26
#